data_fec1c5d03b00a202536c8ee712ee2bfd
#
_entry.id   fec1c5d03b00a202536c8ee712ee2bfd
#
_cell.length_a   1.000
_cell.length_b   1.000
_cell.length_c   1.000
_cell.angle_alpha   90.00
_cell.angle_beta   90.00
_cell.angle_gamma   90.00
#
_symmetry.space_group_name_H-M   'P 1'
#
loop_
_entity.id
_entity.type
_entity.pdbx_description
1 polymer ?
#
loop_
_entity_poly.entity_id
_entity_poly.type
_entity_poly.pdbx_seq_one_letter_code
_entity_poly.pdbx_strand_id
1 'polypeptide(L)' 'MKGNKMRLEYKNQYENAFKFWEIKIESKNKVITKYGRIGIQNPAKTENEFSSKELAKKYAEKKIREKMNKGYVEIN' A
#
# COMPACT_ATOMS: atom_id res chain seq x y z
N MET A 1 -11.26 3.43 1.93
CA MET A 1 -10.44 2.54 2.75
C MET A 1 -11.17 2.23 4.04
N LYS A 2 -11.41 0.98 4.29
CA LYS A 2 -12.12 0.57 5.49
C LYS A 2 -11.13 0.49 6.65
N GLY A 3 -11.41 1.21 7.74
CA GLY A 3 -10.44 1.36 8.79
C GLY A 3 -9.24 2.12 8.28
N ASN A 4 -8.04 1.75 8.72
CA ASN A 4 -6.81 2.46 8.38
C ASN A 4 -5.84 1.61 7.55
N LYS A 5 -6.34 0.53 6.96
CA LYS A 5 -5.49 -0.41 6.24
C LYS A 5 -6.14 -0.82 4.92
N MET A 6 -5.31 -0.92 3.87
CA MET A 6 -5.77 -1.37 2.57
C MET A 6 -4.70 -2.27 1.95
N ARG A 7 -5.14 -3.33 1.28
CA ARG A 7 -4.24 -4.21 0.54
C ARG A 7 -4.61 -4.21 -0.93
N LEU A 8 -3.59 -4.10 -1.78
CA LEU A 8 -3.75 -4.19 -3.23
C LEU A 8 -2.88 -5.33 -3.74
N GLU A 9 -3.30 -5.96 -4.83
CA GLU A 9 -2.50 -7.02 -5.45
C GLU A 9 -2.44 -6.80 -6.95
N TYR A 10 -1.31 -7.19 -7.53
CA TYR A 10 -1.08 -7.17 -8.96
C TYR A 10 -0.67 -8.57 -9.40
N LYS A 11 -1.43 -9.13 -10.33
CA LYS A 11 -1.17 -10.48 -10.83
C LYS A 11 -1.11 -10.46 -12.35
N ASN A 12 0.01 -10.90 -12.90
CA ASN A 12 0.19 -10.98 -14.35
C ASN A 12 1.02 -12.20 -14.65
N GLN A 13 0.37 -13.27 -15.12
CA GLN A 13 1.04 -14.53 -15.36
C GLN A 13 2.01 -14.46 -16.54
N TYR A 14 1.77 -13.57 -17.49
CA TYR A 14 2.66 -13.42 -18.64
C TYR A 14 4.01 -12.83 -18.22
N GLU A 15 4.01 -11.99 -17.21
CA GLU A 15 5.23 -11.40 -16.65
C GLU A 15 5.76 -12.19 -15.46
N ASN A 16 5.04 -13.25 -15.06
CA ASN A 16 5.34 -13.96 -13.82
C ASN A 16 5.41 -13.00 -12.63
N ALA A 17 4.51 -12.05 -12.60
CA ALA A 17 4.46 -11.02 -11.56
C ALA A 17 3.25 -11.26 -10.67
N PHE A 18 3.51 -11.52 -9.38
CA PHE A 18 2.49 -11.75 -8.38
C PHE A 18 2.91 -10.96 -7.16
N LYS A 19 2.42 -9.72 -7.06
CA LYS A 19 2.90 -8.74 -6.09
C LYS A 19 1.75 -8.23 -5.23
N PHE A 20 2.10 -7.82 -4.00
CA PHE A 20 1.14 -7.13 -3.16
C PHE A 20 1.73 -5.81 -2.67
N TRP A 21 0.84 -4.93 -2.26
CA TRP A 21 1.20 -3.67 -1.65
C TRP A 21 0.13 -3.34 -0.62
N GLU A 22 0.56 -3.08 0.61
CA GLU A 22 -0.34 -2.72 1.70
C GLU A 22 0.03 -1.35 2.23
N ILE A 23 -0.98 -0.61 2.65
CA ILE A 23 -0.78 0.69 3.26
C ILE A 23 -1.63 0.78 4.52
N LYS A 24 -1.06 1.38 5.55
CA LYS A 24 -1.71 1.54 6.83
C LYS A 24 -1.38 2.91 7.40
N ILE A 25 -2.38 3.59 7.96
CA ILE A 25 -2.18 4.85 8.67
C ILE A 25 -2.30 4.56 10.14
N GLU A 26 -1.21 4.80 10.89
CA GLU A 26 -1.18 4.60 12.33
C GLU A 26 -1.31 5.92 13.06
N SER A 27 -1.40 5.85 14.40
CA SER A 27 -1.45 7.04 15.23
C SER A 27 -0.24 7.94 14.96
N LYS A 28 -0.38 9.23 15.27
CA LYS A 28 0.66 10.23 15.04
C LYS A 28 0.97 10.43 13.56
N ASN A 29 -0.02 10.17 12.70
CA ASN A 29 0.06 10.46 11.27
C ASN A 29 1.22 9.73 10.59
N LYS A 30 1.46 8.50 11.00
CA LYS A 30 2.48 7.66 10.41
C LYS A 30 1.85 6.78 9.35
N VAL A 31 2.43 6.78 8.15
CA VAL A 31 1.98 5.94 7.05
C VAL A 31 2.99 4.82 6.86
N ILE A 32 2.53 3.59 6.96
CA ILE A 32 3.38 2.41 6.80
C ILE A 32 2.94 1.66 5.55
N THR A 33 3.91 1.31 4.68
CA THR A 33 3.63 0.46 3.54
C THR A 33 4.44 -0.81 3.64
N LYS A 34 3.86 -1.91 3.17
CA LYS A 34 4.55 -3.19 3.01
C LYS A 34 4.31 -3.68 1.61
N TYR A 35 5.33 -4.28 1.00
CA TYR A 35 5.17 -4.74 -0.37
C TYR A 35 6.17 -5.84 -0.67
N GLY A 36 5.88 -6.59 -1.72
CA GLY A 36 6.74 -7.67 -2.16
C GLY A 36 5.97 -8.66 -3.00
N ARG A 37 6.55 -9.84 -3.18
CA ARG A 37 5.89 -10.92 -3.88
C ARG A 37 4.83 -11.52 -2.96
N ILE A 38 3.69 -11.91 -3.54
CA ILE A 38 2.62 -12.54 -2.77
C ILE A 38 3.19 -13.81 -2.12
N GLY A 39 3.02 -13.93 -0.79
CA GLY A 39 3.50 -15.07 -0.03
C GLY A 39 4.89 -14.89 0.57
N ILE A 40 5.57 -13.78 0.32
CA ILE A 40 6.90 -13.55 0.89
C ILE A 40 6.79 -13.41 2.42
N GLN A 41 7.75 -14.00 3.14
CA GLN A 41 7.72 -13.96 4.61
C GLN A 41 8.16 -12.63 5.19
N ASN A 42 9.15 -12.00 4.58
CA ASN A 42 9.68 -10.73 5.08
C ASN A 42 9.55 -9.66 4.00
N PRO A 43 8.36 -9.08 3.85
CA PRO A 43 8.17 -8.03 2.84
C PRO A 43 8.95 -6.77 3.16
N ALA A 44 9.24 -6.00 2.13
CA ALA A 44 9.83 -4.69 2.31
C ALA A 44 8.83 -3.78 3.04
N LYS A 45 9.35 -2.81 3.78
CA LYS A 45 8.52 -1.93 4.59
C LYS A 45 9.06 -0.50 4.52
N THR A 46 8.15 0.47 4.42
CA THR A 46 8.50 1.89 4.52
C THR A 46 7.66 2.54 5.59
N GLU A 47 8.20 3.58 6.23
CA GLU A 47 7.48 4.37 7.22
C GLU A 47 7.73 5.84 6.95
N ASN A 48 6.65 6.61 6.94
CA ASN A 48 6.73 8.06 6.76
C ASN A 48 5.83 8.74 7.79
N GLU A 49 6.35 9.77 8.44
CA GLU A 49 5.58 10.54 9.41
C GLU A 49 5.23 11.90 8.81
N PHE A 50 4.04 12.38 9.15
CA PHE A 50 3.54 13.66 8.65
C PHE A 50 3.12 14.55 9.81
N SER A 51 3.12 15.86 9.58
CA SER A 51 2.79 16.82 10.61
C SER A 51 1.29 16.91 10.89
N SER A 52 0.46 16.35 9.99
CA SER A 52 -0.99 16.38 10.19
C SER A 52 -1.64 15.13 9.61
N LYS A 53 -2.84 14.85 10.10
CA LYS A 53 -3.63 13.73 9.61
C LYS A 53 -4.00 13.92 8.14
N GLU A 54 -4.27 15.16 7.75
CA GLU A 54 -4.64 15.45 6.38
C GLU A 54 -3.50 15.17 5.41
N LEU A 55 -2.27 15.53 5.78
CA LEU A 55 -1.11 15.25 4.93
C LEU A 55 -0.87 13.76 4.80
N ALA A 56 -1.00 13.00 5.90
CA ALA A 56 -0.86 11.56 5.86
C ALA A 56 -1.90 10.95 4.92
N LYS A 57 -3.12 11.42 5.01
CA LYS A 57 -4.22 10.94 4.19
C LYS A 57 -4.01 11.21 2.70
N LYS A 58 -3.58 12.44 2.39
CA LYS A 58 -3.28 12.82 1.00
C LYS A 58 -2.17 11.97 0.41
N TYR A 59 -1.13 11.72 1.20
CA TYR A 59 -0.02 10.88 0.77
C TYR A 59 -0.51 9.46 0.47
N ALA A 60 -1.32 8.90 1.39
CA ALA A 60 -1.85 7.56 1.21
C ALA A 60 -2.71 7.47 -0.05
N GLU A 61 -3.60 8.43 -0.26
CA GLU A 61 -4.48 8.44 -1.42
C GLU A 61 -3.69 8.53 -2.72
N LYS A 62 -2.65 9.36 -2.73
CA LYS A 62 -1.79 9.48 -3.90
C LYS A 62 -1.10 8.16 -4.22
N LYS A 63 -0.56 7.48 -3.21
CA LYS A 63 0.13 6.21 -3.41
C LYS A 63 -0.82 5.13 -3.89
N ILE A 64 -2.02 5.08 -3.33
CA ILE A 64 -3.03 4.12 -3.75
C ILE A 64 -3.37 4.33 -5.22
N ARG A 65 -3.59 5.59 -5.61
CA ARG A 65 -3.91 5.91 -7.01
C ARG A 65 -2.79 5.50 -7.94
N GLU A 66 -1.54 5.76 -7.55
CA GLU A 66 -0.39 5.38 -8.36
C GLU A 66 -0.35 3.86 -8.60
N LYS A 67 -0.63 3.09 -7.54
CA LYS A 67 -0.62 1.63 -7.65
C LYS A 67 -1.77 1.14 -8.54
N MET A 68 -2.95 1.72 -8.36
CA MET A 68 -4.10 1.34 -9.19
C MET A 68 -3.84 1.66 -10.67
N ASN A 69 -3.17 2.78 -10.95
CA ASN A 69 -2.83 3.13 -12.31
C ASN A 69 -1.84 2.14 -12.93
N LYS A 70 -1.08 1.44 -12.12
CA LYS A 70 -0.15 0.41 -12.59
C LYS A 70 -0.80 -0.96 -12.71
N GLY A 71 -2.08 -1.07 -12.40
CA GLY A 71 -2.81 -2.32 -12.53
C GLY A 71 -3.06 -3.07 -11.23
N TYR A 72 -2.66 -2.53 -10.09
CA TYR A 72 -2.99 -3.14 -8.80
C TYR A 72 -4.48 -3.02 -8.54
N VAL A 73 -5.05 -4.04 -7.90
CA VAL A 73 -6.47 -4.13 -7.61
C VAL A 73 -6.66 -4.32 -6.10
N GLU A 74 -7.63 -3.61 -5.55
CA GLU A 74 -7.91 -3.72 -4.12
C GLU A 74 -8.46 -5.10 -3.79
N ILE A 75 -7.96 -5.67 -2.69
CA ILE A 75 -8.37 -6.97 -2.17
C ILE A 75 -9.05 -6.74 -0.81
N ASN A 76 -10.22 -7.32 -0.67
CA ASN A 76 -10.96 -7.27 0.61
C ASN A 76 -10.74 -8.52 1.43
#